data_fc5cc98dbe61c508f2c80ab5d1ff5737
#
_entry.id   fc5cc98dbe61c508f2c80ab5d1ff5737
#
_cell.length_a   1.000
_cell.length_b   1.000
_cell.length_c   1.000
_cell.angle_alpha   90.00
_cell.angle_beta   90.00
_cell.angle_gamma   90.00
#
_symmetry.space_group_name_H-M   'P 1'
#
loop_
_entity.id
_entity.type
_entity.pdbx_description
1 polymer ?
#
loop_
_entity_poly.entity_id
_entity_poly.type
_entity_poly.pdbx_seq_one_letter_code
_entity_poly.pdbx_strand_id
1 'polypeptide(L)'
;MGETGLHIYKFGRTVTIMSEPHSVLSVYNTLFDNLLLGNHTLILTEYNDRDGKVFFLDPADALESLLESERYLKNKACDQDTFAIIVSRIGTDHQSMVSGKVRSLIGRDYGVGPHSIIVTGFLHFAEIDALTTLTKNFDKPSDNTTYVENKSANMVKKYVPQAKEAIIRKRAALHNEFTPVERKRIGEIIDNAEYYIEDAIRFLRTGRPELAILSVGYAEGLIDACRVK
;
A
#
# COMPACT_ATOMS: atom_id res chain seq x y z
N MET A 1 -4.10 -18.22 7.76
CA MET A 1 -3.85 -16.92 8.40
C MET A 1 -3.12 -17.09 9.74
N GLY A 2 -3.66 -17.85 10.70
CA GLY A 2 -3.01 -18.05 12.01
C GLY A 2 -1.59 -18.56 11.94
N GLU A 3 -1.33 -19.53 11.08
CA GLU A 3 0.00 -20.15 10.92
C GLU A 3 1.11 -19.19 10.47
N THR A 4 0.77 -18.10 9.79
CA THR A 4 1.75 -17.11 9.34
C THR A 4 2.07 -16.04 10.38
N GLY A 5 1.31 -15.98 11.48
CA GLY A 5 1.42 -14.93 12.50
C GLY A 5 0.90 -13.55 12.07
N LEU A 6 0.27 -13.45 10.90
CA LEU A 6 -0.37 -12.22 10.45
C LEU A 6 -1.68 -11.98 11.19
N HIS A 7 -1.96 -10.72 11.50
CA HIS A 7 -3.16 -10.32 12.21
C HIS A 7 -4.42 -10.48 11.37
N ILE A 8 -5.36 -11.31 11.81
CA ILE A 8 -6.58 -11.66 11.08
C ILE A 8 -7.41 -10.41 10.72
N TYR A 9 -7.50 -9.44 11.62
CA TYR A 9 -8.26 -8.21 11.41
C TYR A 9 -7.67 -7.26 10.35
N LYS A 10 -6.45 -7.52 9.88
CA LYS A 10 -5.79 -6.76 8.81
C LYS A 10 -6.00 -7.37 7.43
N PHE A 11 -6.71 -8.48 7.32
CA PHE A 11 -7.06 -9.03 6.03
C PHE A 11 -8.25 -8.29 5.42
N GLY A 12 -8.07 -7.80 4.19
CA GLY A 12 -9.15 -7.26 3.38
C GLY A 12 -9.97 -8.37 2.72
N ARG A 13 -10.56 -8.07 1.57
CA ARG A 13 -11.32 -9.07 0.79
C ARG A 13 -10.41 -10.21 0.36
N THR A 14 -10.87 -11.45 0.59
CA THR A 14 -10.28 -12.67 0.03
C THR A 14 -10.76 -12.86 -1.40
N VAL A 15 -9.89 -13.34 -2.27
CA VAL A 15 -10.19 -13.60 -3.68
C VAL A 15 -9.65 -14.94 -4.13
N THR A 16 -10.19 -15.47 -5.22
CA THR A 16 -9.67 -16.68 -5.87
C THR A 16 -9.09 -16.30 -7.23
N ILE A 17 -7.84 -16.69 -7.49
CA ILE A 17 -7.22 -16.58 -8.79
C ILE A 17 -7.42 -17.86 -9.57
N MET A 18 -7.86 -17.72 -10.80
CA MET A 18 -8.07 -18.84 -11.74
C MET A 18 -7.15 -18.65 -12.95
N SER A 19 -6.94 -19.70 -13.69
CA SER A 19 -6.14 -19.71 -14.92
C SER A 19 -6.74 -18.81 -16.03
N GLU A 20 -8.00 -18.42 -15.90
CA GLU A 20 -8.67 -17.57 -16.88
C GLU A 20 -8.27 -16.08 -16.72
N PRO A 21 -7.91 -15.37 -17.81
CA PRO A 21 -7.42 -13.99 -17.76
C PRO A 21 -8.37 -12.98 -17.08
N HIS A 22 -9.70 -13.15 -17.23
CA HIS A 22 -10.68 -12.26 -16.61
C HIS A 22 -10.66 -12.34 -15.07
N SER A 23 -10.36 -13.52 -14.52
CA SER A 23 -10.21 -13.72 -13.08
C SER A 23 -9.03 -12.91 -12.54
N VAL A 24 -7.92 -12.90 -13.25
CA VAL A 24 -6.67 -12.23 -12.82
C VAL A 24 -6.86 -10.73 -12.64
N LEU A 25 -7.59 -10.06 -13.55
CA LEU A 25 -7.85 -8.64 -13.45
C LEU A 25 -8.71 -8.29 -12.21
N SER A 26 -9.70 -9.12 -11.90
CA SER A 26 -10.53 -8.94 -10.70
C SER A 26 -9.70 -9.11 -9.42
N VAL A 27 -8.80 -10.09 -9.39
CA VAL A 27 -7.87 -10.31 -8.28
C VAL A 27 -6.92 -9.13 -8.14
N TYR A 28 -6.34 -8.65 -9.22
CA TYR A 28 -5.44 -7.50 -9.23
C TYR A 28 -6.13 -6.23 -8.67
N ASN A 29 -7.36 -5.94 -9.09
CA ASN A 29 -8.11 -4.80 -8.59
C ASN A 29 -8.43 -4.94 -7.10
N THR A 30 -8.80 -6.14 -6.64
CA THR A 30 -9.05 -6.38 -5.22
C THR A 30 -7.76 -6.24 -4.39
N LEU A 31 -6.65 -6.71 -4.92
CA LEU A 31 -5.34 -6.54 -4.30
C LEU A 31 -5.00 -5.05 -4.16
N PHE A 32 -5.20 -4.26 -5.22
CA PHE A 32 -4.99 -2.82 -5.19
C PHE A 32 -5.86 -2.13 -4.13
N ASP A 33 -7.17 -2.44 -4.08
CA ASP A 33 -8.11 -1.89 -3.10
C ASP A 33 -7.69 -2.21 -1.66
N ASN A 34 -7.28 -3.46 -1.39
CA ASN A 34 -6.81 -3.87 -0.07
C ASN A 34 -5.52 -3.13 0.32
N LEU A 35 -4.57 -2.99 -0.61
CA LEU A 35 -3.32 -2.28 -0.37
C LEU A 35 -3.54 -0.79 -0.09
N LEU A 36 -4.51 -0.14 -0.75
CA LEU A 36 -4.87 1.25 -0.44
C LEU A 36 -5.31 1.45 1.02
N LEU A 37 -5.87 0.40 1.62
CA LEU A 37 -6.29 0.40 3.03
C LEU A 37 -5.20 -0.14 3.98
N GLY A 38 -4.02 -0.50 3.45
CA GLY A 38 -2.94 -1.13 4.21
C GLY A 38 -3.23 -2.58 4.62
N ASN A 39 -4.24 -3.21 4.00
CA ASN A 39 -4.68 -4.56 4.34
C ASN A 39 -3.89 -5.63 3.60
N HIS A 40 -3.77 -6.81 4.22
CA HIS A 40 -3.27 -8.02 3.57
C HIS A 40 -4.35 -8.61 2.66
N THR A 41 -3.93 -9.26 1.57
CA THR A 41 -4.84 -9.97 0.66
C THR A 41 -4.56 -11.46 0.70
N LEU A 42 -5.57 -12.26 1.03
CA LEU A 42 -5.52 -13.71 0.84
C LEU A 42 -6.04 -14.03 -0.56
N ILE A 43 -5.20 -14.67 -1.37
CA ILE A 43 -5.51 -15.13 -2.71
C ILE A 43 -5.51 -16.66 -2.67
N LEU A 44 -6.67 -17.27 -2.86
CA LEU A 44 -6.81 -18.70 -3.03
C LEU A 44 -6.47 -19.06 -4.47
N THR A 45 -5.65 -20.08 -4.70
CA THR A 45 -5.36 -20.56 -6.05
C THR A 45 -6.42 -21.57 -6.51
N GLU A 46 -6.69 -21.58 -7.80
CA GLU A 46 -7.66 -22.50 -8.40
C GLU A 46 -7.38 -23.94 -8.00
N TYR A 47 -8.44 -24.62 -7.59
CA TYR A 47 -8.51 -26.07 -7.46
C TYR A 47 -9.61 -26.61 -8.37
N ASN A 48 -9.31 -27.63 -9.13
CA ASN A 48 -10.27 -28.28 -10.00
C ASN A 48 -10.06 -29.80 -9.95
N ASP A 49 -11.14 -30.55 -9.76
CA ASP A 49 -11.17 -31.99 -9.84
C ASP A 49 -12.20 -32.36 -10.92
N ARG A 50 -11.73 -32.56 -12.15
CA ARG A 50 -12.55 -32.98 -13.27
C ARG A 50 -12.06 -34.36 -13.75
N ASP A 51 -12.98 -35.29 -13.82
CA ASP A 51 -12.73 -36.65 -14.35
C ASP A 51 -11.58 -37.39 -13.65
N GLY A 52 -11.42 -37.20 -12.33
CA GLY A 52 -10.36 -37.81 -11.53
C GLY A 52 -8.96 -37.23 -11.78
N LYS A 53 -8.86 -36.11 -12.48
CA LYS A 53 -7.63 -35.34 -12.62
C LYS A 53 -7.70 -34.10 -11.73
N VAL A 54 -6.89 -34.12 -10.70
CA VAL A 54 -6.76 -32.96 -9.78
C VAL A 54 -5.81 -31.94 -10.39
N PHE A 55 -6.27 -30.71 -10.52
CA PHE A 55 -5.49 -29.55 -10.94
C PHE A 55 -5.38 -28.55 -9.80
N PHE A 56 -4.20 -28.02 -9.60
CA PHE A 56 -3.94 -26.88 -8.74
C PHE A 56 -3.16 -25.84 -9.53
N LEU A 57 -3.63 -24.60 -9.53
CA LEU A 57 -2.87 -23.50 -10.12
C LEU A 57 -1.59 -23.29 -9.30
N ASP A 58 -0.45 -23.35 -9.98
CA ASP A 58 0.84 -23.07 -9.34
C ASP A 58 0.93 -21.61 -8.86
N PRO A 59 1.40 -21.37 -7.64
CA PRO A 59 1.58 -20.01 -7.14
C PRO A 59 2.52 -19.14 -7.98
N ALA A 60 3.54 -19.70 -8.61
CA ALA A 60 4.44 -18.96 -9.48
C ALA A 60 3.70 -18.47 -10.73
N ASP A 61 2.90 -19.32 -11.38
CA ASP A 61 2.08 -18.95 -12.56
C ASP A 61 1.04 -17.87 -12.18
N ALA A 62 0.44 -18.01 -10.99
CA ALA A 62 -0.48 -17.00 -10.47
C ALA A 62 0.19 -15.63 -10.26
N LEU A 63 1.40 -15.60 -9.69
CA LEU A 63 2.18 -14.37 -9.50
C LEU A 63 2.63 -13.77 -10.84
N GLU A 64 3.03 -14.59 -11.82
CA GLU A 64 3.37 -14.13 -13.17
C GLU A 64 2.19 -13.46 -13.86
N SER A 65 0.98 -14.04 -13.74
CA SER A 65 -0.25 -13.46 -14.27
C SER A 65 -0.57 -12.10 -13.64
N LEU A 66 -0.33 -11.94 -12.33
CA LEU A 66 -0.49 -10.65 -11.65
C LEU A 66 0.57 -9.63 -12.10
N LEU A 67 1.82 -10.05 -12.32
CA LEU A 67 2.86 -9.18 -12.89
C LEU A 67 2.52 -8.72 -14.30
N GLU A 68 1.89 -9.59 -15.09
CA GLU A 68 1.42 -9.21 -16.43
C GLU A 68 0.35 -8.13 -16.34
N SER A 69 -0.62 -8.26 -15.44
CA SER A 69 -1.62 -7.22 -15.17
C SER A 69 -0.97 -5.90 -14.74
N GLU A 70 0.08 -5.94 -13.92
CA GLU A 70 0.84 -4.75 -13.49
C GLU A 70 1.49 -4.02 -14.67
N ARG A 71 2.00 -4.75 -15.69
CA ARG A 71 2.61 -4.12 -16.89
C ARG A 71 1.64 -3.19 -17.63
N TYR A 72 0.34 -3.54 -17.62
CA TYR A 72 -0.70 -2.73 -18.26
C TYR A 72 -1.24 -1.63 -17.36
N LEU A 73 -1.56 -1.96 -16.10
CA LEU A 73 -2.28 -1.08 -15.19
C LEU A 73 -1.37 -0.10 -14.44
N LYS A 74 -0.13 -0.52 -14.13
CA LYS A 74 0.93 0.31 -13.50
C LYS A 74 0.53 0.96 -12.17
N ASN A 75 -0.33 0.29 -11.40
CA ASN A 75 -0.81 0.79 -10.11
C ASN A 75 0.08 0.38 -8.92
N LYS A 76 1.15 -0.39 -9.19
CA LYS A 76 2.02 -0.99 -8.16
C LYS A 76 1.27 -1.85 -7.14
N ALA A 77 0.27 -2.58 -7.61
CA ALA A 77 -0.40 -3.56 -6.77
C ALA A 77 0.39 -4.87 -6.66
N CYS A 78 1.07 -5.27 -7.74
CA CYS A 78 1.92 -6.46 -7.76
C CYS A 78 3.09 -6.27 -8.74
N ASP A 79 4.24 -5.86 -8.25
CA ASP A 79 5.47 -5.79 -9.02
C ASP A 79 6.51 -6.82 -8.53
N GLN A 80 7.69 -6.84 -9.13
CA GLN A 80 8.76 -7.77 -8.76
C GLN A 80 9.28 -7.60 -7.34
N ASP A 81 9.11 -6.42 -6.75
CA ASP A 81 9.51 -6.09 -5.38
C ASP A 81 8.39 -6.30 -4.36
N THR A 82 7.17 -6.60 -4.80
CA THR A 82 6.03 -6.91 -3.93
C THR A 82 6.36 -8.11 -3.05
N PHE A 83 6.21 -7.95 -1.72
CA PHE A 83 6.44 -9.02 -0.75
C PHE A 83 5.18 -9.88 -0.62
N ALA A 84 5.37 -11.20 -0.73
CA ALA A 84 4.30 -12.17 -0.65
C ALA A 84 4.72 -13.41 0.16
N ILE A 85 3.73 -14.18 0.57
CA ILE A 85 3.89 -15.44 1.29
C ILE A 85 3.11 -16.51 0.51
N ILE A 86 3.75 -17.60 0.20
CA ILE A 86 3.10 -18.79 -0.36
C ILE A 86 2.94 -19.78 0.76
N VAL A 87 1.69 -20.20 0.97
CA VAL A 87 1.32 -21.22 1.95
C VAL A 87 0.78 -22.44 1.22
N SER A 88 1.32 -23.60 1.54
CA SER A 88 0.99 -24.86 0.85
C SER A 88 0.59 -25.91 1.84
N ARG A 89 -0.48 -26.63 1.57
CA ARG A 89 -0.94 -27.81 2.34
C ARG A 89 -1.09 -27.54 3.85
N ILE A 90 -1.55 -26.33 4.21
CA ILE A 90 -1.73 -25.92 5.60
C ILE A 90 -2.62 -26.90 6.37
N GLY A 91 -2.20 -27.25 7.58
CA GLY A 91 -2.91 -28.20 8.44
C GLY A 91 -2.56 -29.68 8.16
N THR A 92 -1.56 -29.95 7.34
CA THR A 92 -1.04 -31.30 7.08
C THR A 92 0.42 -31.42 7.52
N ASP A 93 0.94 -32.64 7.63
CA ASP A 93 2.36 -32.93 7.94
C ASP A 93 3.32 -32.40 6.85
N HIS A 94 2.78 -32.08 5.66
CA HIS A 94 3.53 -31.57 4.52
C HIS A 94 3.32 -30.07 4.30
N GLN A 95 2.82 -29.35 5.31
CA GLN A 95 2.64 -27.91 5.20
C GLN A 95 3.97 -27.19 4.96
N SER A 96 3.93 -26.16 4.15
CA SER A 96 5.08 -25.28 3.98
C SER A 96 4.65 -23.83 3.84
N MET A 97 5.49 -22.94 4.35
CA MET A 97 5.31 -21.50 4.26
C MET A 97 6.61 -20.86 3.80
N VAL A 98 6.53 -20.17 2.68
CA VAL A 98 7.67 -19.55 2.03
C VAL A 98 7.35 -18.08 1.82
N SER A 99 8.26 -17.18 2.13
CA SER A 99 8.05 -15.76 1.96
C SER A 99 9.22 -15.07 1.24
N GLY A 100 8.92 -14.02 0.53
CA GLY A 100 9.90 -13.24 -0.21
C GLY A 100 9.25 -12.26 -1.17
N LYS A 101 10.09 -11.59 -1.93
CA LYS A 101 9.65 -10.75 -3.05
C LYS A 101 9.20 -11.62 -4.22
N VAL A 102 8.23 -11.14 -4.98
CA VAL A 102 7.68 -11.88 -6.12
C VAL A 102 8.79 -12.40 -7.04
N ARG A 103 9.82 -11.60 -7.35
CA ARG A 103 10.98 -12.03 -8.14
C ARG A 103 11.72 -13.24 -7.56
N SER A 104 11.73 -13.39 -6.24
CA SER A 104 12.38 -14.51 -5.54
C SER A 104 11.48 -15.72 -5.38
N LEU A 105 10.19 -15.57 -5.59
CA LEU A 105 9.17 -16.61 -5.48
C LEU A 105 8.85 -17.26 -6.83
N ILE A 106 8.90 -16.50 -7.92
CA ILE A 106 8.69 -17.03 -9.29
C ILE A 106 9.78 -18.04 -9.65
N GLY A 107 9.41 -19.06 -10.41
CA GLY A 107 10.33 -20.10 -10.89
C GLY A 107 10.73 -21.14 -9.82
N ARG A 108 10.02 -21.18 -8.69
CA ARG A 108 10.20 -22.19 -7.65
C ARG A 108 9.13 -23.26 -7.75
N ASP A 109 9.50 -24.48 -7.38
CA ASP A 109 8.59 -25.58 -7.22
C ASP A 109 7.99 -25.58 -5.80
N TYR A 110 6.67 -25.51 -5.71
CA TYR A 110 5.90 -25.55 -4.45
C TYR A 110 5.28 -26.93 -4.19
N GLY A 111 5.51 -27.88 -5.11
CA GLY A 111 4.95 -29.23 -5.05
C GLY A 111 3.45 -29.24 -5.33
N VAL A 112 2.80 -30.34 -4.98
CA VAL A 112 1.35 -30.50 -5.17
C VAL A 112 0.59 -29.62 -4.17
N GLY A 113 -0.50 -28.98 -4.63
CA GLY A 113 -1.37 -28.14 -3.80
C GLY A 113 -2.13 -28.90 -2.69
N PRO A 114 -3.06 -28.25 -2.00
CA PRO A 114 -3.54 -26.90 -2.27
C PRO A 114 -2.57 -25.79 -1.85
N HIS A 115 -2.64 -24.67 -2.57
CA HIS A 115 -1.83 -23.50 -2.31
C HIS A 115 -2.71 -22.25 -2.05
N SER A 116 -2.13 -21.27 -1.38
CA SER A 116 -2.67 -19.92 -1.31
C SER A 116 -1.52 -18.92 -1.28
N ILE A 117 -1.79 -17.71 -1.74
CA ILE A 117 -0.83 -16.61 -1.72
C ILE A 117 -1.36 -15.55 -0.77
N ILE A 118 -0.50 -14.98 0.05
CA ILE A 118 -0.83 -13.82 0.85
C ILE A 118 0.07 -12.68 0.38
N VAL A 119 -0.52 -11.62 -0.15
CA VAL A 119 0.21 -10.37 -0.40
C VAL A 119 0.00 -9.48 0.82
N THR A 120 1.11 -9.07 1.44
CA THR A 120 1.05 -8.25 2.64
C THR A 120 0.73 -6.80 2.30
N GLY A 121 -0.05 -6.13 3.14
CA GLY A 121 -0.15 -4.68 3.16
C GLY A 121 0.87 -4.10 4.13
N PHE A 122 0.44 -3.15 4.97
CA PHE A 122 1.28 -2.61 6.03
C PHE A 122 1.55 -3.67 7.11
N LEU A 123 2.82 -3.91 7.43
CA LEU A 123 3.24 -4.89 8.43
C LEU A 123 3.50 -4.23 9.78
N HIS A 124 2.90 -4.76 10.83
CA HIS A 124 3.26 -4.42 12.19
C HIS A 124 4.58 -5.14 12.58
N PHE A 125 5.37 -4.57 13.51
CA PHE A 125 6.63 -5.18 13.91
C PHE A 125 6.48 -6.65 14.38
N ALA A 126 5.39 -6.97 15.10
CA ALA A 126 5.11 -8.35 15.54
C ALA A 126 4.82 -9.30 14.36
N GLU A 127 4.24 -8.80 13.26
CA GLU A 127 4.04 -9.60 12.04
C GLU A 127 5.36 -9.83 11.31
N ILE A 128 6.26 -8.84 11.29
CA ILE A 128 7.62 -8.98 10.74
C ILE A 128 8.40 -10.06 11.50
N ASP A 129 8.35 -10.03 12.84
CA ASP A 129 9.01 -11.01 13.68
C ASP A 129 8.44 -12.43 13.49
N ALA A 130 7.10 -12.53 13.40
CA ALA A 130 6.42 -13.80 13.15
C ALA A 130 6.79 -14.36 11.77
N LEU A 131 6.73 -13.56 10.70
CA LEU A 131 7.12 -13.99 9.36
C LEU A 131 8.58 -14.43 9.31
N THR A 132 9.47 -13.69 9.97
CA THR A 132 10.89 -14.03 10.03
C THR A 132 11.13 -15.38 10.68
N THR A 133 10.31 -15.77 11.67
CA THR A 133 10.45 -16.99 12.45
C THR A 133 9.71 -18.18 11.84
N LEU A 134 8.49 -17.95 11.32
CA LEU A 134 7.56 -19.01 10.93
C LEU A 134 7.65 -19.39 9.46
N THR A 135 8.24 -18.55 8.61
CA THR A 135 8.34 -18.84 7.18
C THR A 135 9.79 -19.04 6.74
N LYS A 136 9.97 -19.80 5.64
CA LYS A 136 11.27 -19.85 4.96
C LYS A 136 11.41 -18.55 4.14
N ASN A 137 12.19 -17.62 4.66
CA ASN A 137 12.38 -16.31 4.06
C ASN A 137 13.44 -16.34 2.95
N PHE A 138 13.10 -15.81 1.77
CA PHE A 138 14.06 -15.50 0.70
C PHE A 138 14.45 -14.03 0.68
N ASP A 139 13.57 -13.17 1.19
CA ASP A 139 13.83 -11.74 1.37
C ASP A 139 13.30 -11.31 2.74
N LYS A 140 13.84 -10.20 3.26
CA LYS A 140 13.36 -9.61 4.52
C LYS A 140 11.92 -9.12 4.34
N PRO A 141 10.99 -9.45 5.29
CA PRO A 141 9.63 -8.92 5.27
C PRO A 141 9.60 -7.40 5.13
N SER A 142 8.77 -6.91 4.25
CA SER A 142 8.63 -5.48 3.94
C SER A 142 7.19 -5.12 3.58
N ASP A 143 6.83 -3.87 3.84
CA ASP A 143 5.54 -3.31 3.45
C ASP A 143 5.41 -3.22 1.94
N ASN A 144 4.20 -3.45 1.44
CA ASN A 144 3.84 -3.13 0.07
C ASN A 144 3.06 -1.81 0.02
N THR A 145 3.37 -0.99 -0.99
CA THR A 145 2.71 0.29 -1.21
C THR A 145 2.21 0.40 -2.64
N THR A 146 1.09 1.08 -2.84
CA THR A 146 0.51 1.32 -4.15
C THR A 146 1.18 2.50 -4.88
N TYR A 147 0.92 2.62 -6.19
CA TYR A 147 1.33 3.81 -6.95
C TYR A 147 0.77 5.11 -6.35
N VAL A 148 -0.48 5.08 -5.87
CA VAL A 148 -1.15 6.25 -5.27
C VAL A 148 -0.40 6.71 -4.02
N GLU A 149 -0.06 5.80 -3.11
CA GLU A 149 0.72 6.11 -1.90
C GLU A 149 2.10 6.68 -2.24
N ASN A 150 2.83 6.02 -3.14
CA ASN A 150 4.14 6.48 -3.57
C ASN A 150 4.07 7.86 -4.23
N LYS A 151 3.06 8.09 -5.09
CA LYS A 151 2.84 9.36 -5.75
C LYS A 151 2.51 10.46 -4.75
N SER A 152 1.59 10.19 -3.82
CA SER A 152 1.21 11.12 -2.76
C SER A 152 2.39 11.46 -1.85
N ALA A 153 3.16 10.47 -1.42
CA ALA A 153 4.36 10.71 -0.60
C ALA A 153 5.39 11.62 -1.31
N ASN A 154 5.61 11.40 -2.60
CA ASN A 154 6.52 12.22 -3.39
C ASN A 154 5.99 13.65 -3.57
N MET A 155 4.69 13.80 -3.77
CA MET A 155 4.04 15.12 -3.84
C MET A 155 4.18 15.87 -2.51
N VAL A 156 3.91 15.23 -1.38
CA VAL A 156 4.08 15.84 -0.05
C VAL A 156 5.51 16.31 0.17
N LYS A 157 6.51 15.47 -0.15
CA LYS A 157 7.94 15.85 -0.04
C LYS A 157 8.28 17.06 -0.89
N LYS A 158 7.64 17.22 -2.05
CA LYS A 158 7.84 18.35 -2.95
C LYS A 158 7.14 19.63 -2.47
N TYR A 159 5.87 19.54 -2.08
CA TYR A 159 5.02 20.70 -1.86
C TYR A 159 5.08 21.24 -0.44
N VAL A 160 5.35 20.44 0.59
CA VAL A 160 5.48 20.93 1.98
C VAL A 160 6.54 22.03 2.12
N PRO A 161 7.76 21.92 1.56
CA PRO A 161 8.73 23.03 1.64
C PRO A 161 8.23 24.29 0.95
N GLN A 162 7.57 24.18 -0.20
CA GLN A 162 7.04 25.32 -0.95
C GLN A 162 5.92 26.03 -0.19
N ALA A 163 4.99 25.28 0.41
CA ALA A 163 3.92 25.84 1.22
C ALA A 163 4.47 26.54 2.48
N LYS A 164 5.47 25.98 3.15
CA LYS A 164 6.16 26.62 4.29
C LYS A 164 6.80 27.95 3.88
N GLU A 165 7.48 27.99 2.77
CA GLU A 165 8.09 29.21 2.26
C GLU A 165 7.02 30.28 1.92
N ALA A 166 5.89 29.86 1.33
CA ALA A 166 4.77 30.76 1.05
C ALA A 166 4.13 31.31 2.34
N ILE A 167 3.98 30.51 3.38
CA ILE A 167 3.53 30.91 4.71
C ILE A 167 4.46 31.98 5.28
N ILE A 168 5.77 31.74 5.27
CA ILE A 168 6.78 32.68 5.79
C ILE A 168 6.69 34.02 5.04
N ARG A 169 6.62 33.98 3.70
CA ARG A 169 6.47 35.18 2.88
C ARG A 169 5.20 35.97 3.20
N LYS A 170 4.05 35.29 3.32
CA LYS A 170 2.78 35.92 3.66
C LYS A 170 2.79 36.53 5.06
N ARG A 171 3.37 35.84 6.03
CA ARG A 171 3.50 36.33 7.41
C ARG A 171 4.37 37.60 7.49
N ALA A 172 5.45 37.64 6.71
CA ALA A 172 6.29 38.86 6.61
C ALA A 172 5.58 40.04 5.95
N ALA A 173 4.71 39.80 4.99
CA ALA A 173 3.93 40.81 4.29
C ALA A 173 2.77 41.38 5.11
N LEU A 174 2.32 40.71 6.18
CA LEU A 174 1.15 41.12 6.99
C LEU A 174 1.19 42.56 7.46
N HIS A 175 2.35 43.07 7.88
CA HIS A 175 2.49 44.43 8.43
C HIS A 175 2.47 45.51 7.36
N ASN A 176 2.87 45.19 6.12
CA ASN A 176 3.07 46.20 5.08
C ASN A 176 1.89 46.28 4.11
N GLU A 177 1.12 45.19 3.94
CA GLU A 177 0.09 45.09 2.89
C GLU A 177 -1.35 45.18 3.41
N PHE A 178 -1.58 45.12 4.74
CA PHE A 178 -2.94 44.95 5.30
C PHE A 178 -3.27 45.95 6.43
N THR A 179 -4.55 46.32 6.53
CA THR A 179 -5.07 47.11 7.65
C THR A 179 -5.06 46.30 8.96
N PRO A 180 -5.13 46.94 10.13
CA PRO A 180 -5.13 46.25 11.42
C PRO A 180 -6.22 45.14 11.56
N VAL A 181 -7.39 45.39 11.00
CA VAL A 181 -8.52 44.42 11.02
C VAL A 181 -8.24 43.21 10.13
N GLU A 182 -7.72 43.48 8.92
CA GLU A 182 -7.35 42.43 7.96
C GLU A 182 -6.19 41.59 8.47
N ARG A 183 -5.20 42.21 9.15
CA ARG A 183 -4.05 41.50 9.75
C ARG A 183 -4.48 40.37 10.69
N LYS A 184 -5.46 40.63 11.56
CA LYS A 184 -5.98 39.62 12.49
C LYS A 184 -6.58 38.46 11.72
N ARG A 185 -7.50 38.74 10.77
CA ARG A 185 -8.18 37.71 9.97
C ARG A 185 -7.20 36.89 9.12
N ILE A 186 -6.27 37.57 8.43
CA ILE A 186 -5.29 36.89 7.57
C ILE A 186 -4.27 36.13 8.44
N GLY A 187 -3.90 36.63 9.61
CA GLY A 187 -3.07 35.92 10.58
C GLY A 187 -3.69 34.56 10.97
N GLU A 188 -4.99 34.57 11.33
CA GLU A 188 -5.73 33.37 11.67
C GLU A 188 -5.77 32.34 10.49
N ILE A 189 -5.89 32.82 9.26
CA ILE A 189 -5.85 31.96 8.06
C ILE A 189 -4.45 31.34 7.88
N ILE A 190 -3.40 32.13 8.07
CA ILE A 190 -2.01 31.66 7.97
C ILE A 190 -1.71 30.64 9.07
N ASP A 191 -2.17 30.86 10.30
CA ASP A 191 -2.00 29.91 11.41
C ASP A 191 -2.68 28.58 11.08
N ASN A 192 -3.90 28.61 10.53
CA ASN A 192 -4.60 27.41 10.08
C ASN A 192 -3.84 26.68 8.95
N ALA A 193 -3.28 27.41 7.98
CA ALA A 193 -2.46 26.80 6.94
C ALA A 193 -1.23 26.09 7.52
N GLU A 194 -0.60 26.67 8.55
CA GLU A 194 0.53 26.08 9.25
C GLU A 194 0.16 24.78 9.97
N TYR A 195 -0.99 24.73 10.64
CA TYR A 195 -1.52 23.48 11.24
C TYR A 195 -1.75 22.37 10.20
N TYR A 196 -2.29 22.69 9.02
CA TYR A 196 -2.45 21.69 7.96
C TYR A 196 -1.11 21.19 7.42
N ILE A 197 -0.07 22.01 7.37
CA ILE A 197 1.29 21.58 7.01
C ILE A 197 1.89 20.64 8.08
N GLU A 198 1.65 20.91 9.37
CA GLU A 198 2.05 20.02 10.45
C GLU A 198 1.33 18.66 10.37
N ASP A 199 0.03 18.70 10.10
CA ASP A 199 -0.76 17.50 9.88
C ASP A 199 -0.25 16.69 8.69
N ALA A 200 0.11 17.33 7.58
CA ALA A 200 0.68 16.67 6.43
C ALA A 200 1.98 15.91 6.78
N ILE A 201 2.86 16.54 7.56
CA ILE A 201 4.10 15.93 8.03
C ILE A 201 3.81 14.74 8.95
N ARG A 202 2.83 14.88 9.86
CA ARG A 202 2.41 13.83 10.77
C ARG A 202 1.82 12.64 9.99
N PHE A 203 0.92 12.88 9.05
CA PHE A 203 0.32 11.83 8.22
C PHE A 203 1.37 11.11 7.38
N LEU A 204 2.32 11.83 6.79
CA LEU A 204 3.42 11.20 6.05
C LEU A 204 4.26 10.27 6.94
N ARG A 205 4.57 10.69 8.17
CA ARG A 205 5.34 9.88 9.14
C ARG A 205 4.58 8.65 9.63
N THR A 206 3.25 8.72 9.65
CA THR A 206 2.38 7.62 10.07
C THR A 206 1.94 6.71 8.91
N GLY A 207 2.56 6.84 7.72
CA GLY A 207 2.28 5.99 6.56
C GLY A 207 0.93 6.27 5.89
N ARG A 208 0.44 7.51 5.95
CA ARG A 208 -0.81 7.96 5.32
C ARG A 208 -0.56 9.10 4.33
N PRO A 209 0.21 8.85 3.26
CA PRO A 209 0.62 9.90 2.34
C PRO A 209 -0.53 10.54 1.55
N GLU A 210 -1.63 9.82 1.33
CA GLU A 210 -2.85 10.33 0.69
C GLU A 210 -3.58 11.36 1.56
N LEU A 211 -3.60 11.21 2.89
CA LEU A 211 -4.10 12.22 3.82
C LEU A 211 -3.12 13.39 3.93
N ALA A 212 -1.83 13.11 3.87
CA ALA A 212 -0.81 14.12 3.89
C ALA A 212 -0.92 15.09 2.70
N ILE A 213 -1.09 14.58 1.47
CA ILE A 213 -1.24 15.44 0.28
C ILE A 213 -2.54 16.24 0.31
N LEU A 214 -3.62 15.68 0.85
CA LEU A 214 -4.87 16.40 1.04
C LEU A 214 -4.67 17.60 1.99
N SER A 215 -3.97 17.40 3.11
CA SER A 215 -3.65 18.47 4.06
C SER A 215 -2.78 19.57 3.43
N VAL A 216 -1.80 19.21 2.59
CA VAL A 216 -1.02 20.20 1.82
C VAL A 216 -1.94 21.02 0.91
N GLY A 217 -2.87 20.39 0.20
CA GLY A 217 -3.81 21.08 -0.69
C GLY A 217 -4.70 22.07 0.08
N TYR A 218 -5.16 21.72 1.29
CA TYR A 218 -5.89 22.66 2.16
C TYR A 218 -5.02 23.85 2.58
N ALA A 219 -3.77 23.62 2.95
CA ALA A 219 -2.84 24.70 3.33
C ALA A 219 -2.60 25.65 2.15
N GLU A 220 -2.35 25.13 0.95
CA GLU A 220 -2.17 25.96 -0.26
C GLU A 220 -3.43 26.77 -0.58
N GLY A 221 -4.62 26.19 -0.49
CA GLY A 221 -5.88 26.89 -0.68
C GLY A 221 -6.08 28.04 0.30
N LEU A 222 -5.70 27.88 1.59
CA LEU A 222 -5.74 28.95 2.60
C LEU A 222 -4.74 30.06 2.29
N ILE A 223 -3.53 29.71 1.84
CA ILE A 223 -2.50 30.68 1.45
C ILE A 223 -2.97 31.51 0.24
N ASP A 224 -3.60 30.84 -0.74
CA ASP A 224 -4.14 31.51 -1.91
C ASP A 224 -5.32 32.43 -1.57
N ALA A 225 -6.15 32.07 -0.59
CA ALA A 225 -7.22 32.92 -0.09
C ALA A 225 -6.70 34.22 0.58
N CYS A 226 -5.44 34.26 0.98
CA CYS A 226 -4.78 35.48 1.49
C CYS A 226 -4.32 36.43 0.37
N ARG A 227 -4.63 36.19 -0.88
CA ARG A 227 -4.39 37.15 -1.97
C ARG A 227 -5.43 38.25 -1.88
N VAL A 228 -4.98 39.49 -1.55
CA VAL A 228 -5.83 40.67 -1.68
C VAL A 228 -5.94 41.05 -3.16
N LYS A 229 -7.13 41.50 -3.54
CA LYS A 229 -7.42 42.04 -4.87
C LYS A 229 -6.80 43.43 -5.02
#